data_36f4613c2293760a588c76271c92ee15
#
_entry.id   36f4613c2293760a588c76271c92ee15
#
_cell.length_a   1.000
_cell.length_b   1.000
_cell.length_c   1.000
_cell.angle_alpha   90.00
_cell.angle_beta   90.00
_cell.angle_gamma   90.00
#
_symmetry.space_group_name_H-M   'P 1'
#
loop_
_entity.id
_entity.type
_entity.pdbx_description
1 polymer ?
#
loop_
_entity_poly.entity_id
_entity_poly.type
_entity_poly.pdbx_seq_one_letter_code
_entity_poly.pdbx_strand_id
1 'polypeptide(L)'
;MDEQLNWQRRASMALDSAIASRHLISYAELADTAHIPPPQRIHKLTMWLETLVDSDHQLAKPLRAAWVVSRQRGQIPAPGFFMKCKKIGLYDGPVKGAAAEAFHRTLLAQYPA
;
A
#
# COMPACT_ATOMS: atom_id res chain seq x y z
N MET A 1 -4.84 -23.69 -11.13
CA MET A 1 -4.90 -22.25 -10.97
C MET A 1 -3.81 -21.78 -10.03
N ASP A 2 -3.17 -20.66 -10.36
CA ASP A 2 -2.11 -20.11 -9.53
C ASP A 2 -2.71 -19.43 -8.31
N GLU A 3 -2.45 -19.93 -7.10
CA GLU A 3 -2.94 -19.35 -5.86
C GLU A 3 -2.42 -17.92 -5.67
N GLN A 4 -1.21 -17.62 -6.14
CA GLN A 4 -0.69 -16.27 -6.03
C GLN A 4 -1.53 -15.28 -6.82
N LEU A 5 -1.94 -15.62 -8.04
CA LEU A 5 -2.84 -14.76 -8.82
C LEU A 5 -4.20 -14.62 -8.15
N ASN A 6 -4.67 -15.70 -7.51
CA ASN A 6 -5.97 -15.66 -6.83
C ASN A 6 -5.96 -14.70 -5.64
N TRP A 7 -4.94 -14.77 -4.78
CA TRP A 7 -4.90 -13.86 -3.64
C TRP A 7 -4.62 -12.41 -4.07
N GLN A 8 -3.85 -12.21 -5.12
CA GLN A 8 -3.59 -10.86 -5.63
C GLN A 8 -4.88 -10.22 -6.14
N ARG A 9 -5.72 -11.01 -6.82
CA ARG A 9 -7.02 -10.53 -7.27
C ARG A 9 -7.91 -10.15 -6.10
N ARG A 10 -7.96 -10.99 -5.07
CA ARG A 10 -8.73 -10.70 -3.86
C ARG A 10 -8.21 -9.45 -3.15
N ALA A 11 -6.88 -9.30 -3.07
CA ALA A 11 -6.26 -8.14 -2.46
C ALA A 11 -6.59 -6.86 -3.25
N SER A 12 -6.56 -6.94 -4.56
CA SER A 12 -6.89 -5.79 -5.41
C SER A 12 -8.32 -5.35 -5.20
N MET A 13 -9.27 -6.28 -5.13
CA MET A 13 -10.68 -5.98 -4.89
C MET A 13 -10.89 -5.36 -3.51
N ALA A 14 -10.23 -5.90 -2.49
CA ALA A 14 -10.34 -5.36 -1.13
C ALA A 14 -9.75 -3.96 -1.03
N LEU A 15 -8.62 -3.73 -1.68
CA LEU A 15 -7.98 -2.42 -1.68
C LEU A 15 -8.84 -1.40 -2.43
N ASP A 16 -9.37 -1.75 -3.58
CA ASP A 16 -10.26 -0.85 -4.33
C ASP A 16 -11.50 -0.49 -3.52
N SER A 17 -12.07 -1.45 -2.79
CA SER A 17 -13.21 -1.22 -1.93
C SER A 17 -12.87 -0.26 -0.78
N ALA A 18 -11.71 -0.43 -0.16
CA ALA A 18 -11.25 0.45 0.91
C ALA A 18 -11.07 1.88 0.40
N ILE A 19 -10.46 2.04 -0.77
CA ILE A 19 -10.26 3.36 -1.38
C ILE A 19 -11.61 4.00 -1.72
N ALA A 20 -12.54 3.24 -2.30
CA ALA A 20 -13.87 3.76 -2.64
C ALA A 20 -14.62 4.23 -1.41
N SER A 21 -14.43 3.57 -0.28
CA SER A 21 -15.04 3.94 1.00
C SER A 21 -14.22 4.97 1.77
N ARG A 22 -13.06 5.35 1.25
CA ARG A 22 -12.10 6.25 1.89
C ARG A 22 -11.69 5.76 3.27
N HIS A 23 -11.42 4.47 3.38
CA HIS A 23 -10.94 3.84 4.61
C HIS A 23 -9.53 3.30 4.41
N LEU A 24 -8.64 3.60 5.35
CA LEU A 24 -7.34 2.98 5.38
C LEU A 24 -7.51 1.50 5.77
N ILE A 25 -6.69 0.64 5.20
CA ILE A 25 -6.70 -0.78 5.55
C ILE A 25 -5.31 -1.18 6.01
N SER A 26 -5.23 -1.98 7.08
CA SER A 26 -3.92 -2.40 7.57
C SER A 26 -3.37 -3.55 6.73
N TYR A 27 -2.05 -3.76 6.81
CA TYR A 27 -1.43 -4.90 6.12
C TYR A 27 -2.05 -6.22 6.58
N ALA A 28 -2.28 -6.36 7.89
CA ALA A 28 -2.88 -7.59 8.44
C ALA A 28 -4.29 -7.80 7.93
N GLU A 29 -5.11 -6.74 7.93
CA GLU A 29 -6.48 -6.83 7.43
C GLU A 29 -6.52 -7.20 5.95
N LEU A 30 -5.65 -6.60 5.16
CA LEU A 30 -5.61 -6.89 3.72
C LEU A 30 -5.14 -8.32 3.47
N ALA A 31 -4.12 -8.77 4.20
CA ALA A 31 -3.64 -10.15 4.09
C ALA A 31 -4.75 -11.16 4.44
N ASP A 32 -5.51 -10.87 5.50
CA ASP A 32 -6.60 -11.74 5.92
C ASP A 32 -7.74 -11.76 4.90
N THR A 33 -8.15 -10.58 4.44
CA THR A 33 -9.24 -10.48 3.45
C THR A 33 -8.87 -11.18 2.15
N ALA A 34 -7.61 -11.07 1.74
CA ALA A 34 -7.14 -11.69 0.51
C ALA A 34 -6.84 -13.19 0.66
N HIS A 35 -6.89 -13.71 1.89
CA HIS A 35 -6.57 -15.11 2.18
C HIS A 35 -5.18 -15.49 1.65
N ILE A 36 -4.20 -14.65 1.93
CA ILE A 36 -2.83 -14.93 1.49
C ILE A 36 -2.32 -16.17 2.24
N PRO A 37 -1.89 -17.21 1.51
CA PRO A 37 -1.44 -18.42 2.19
C PRO A 37 -0.09 -18.22 2.89
N PRO A 38 0.14 -18.92 4.03
CA PRO A 38 1.46 -18.91 4.66
C PRO A 38 2.47 -19.64 3.76
N PRO A 39 3.78 -19.47 3.97
CA PRO A 39 4.40 -18.59 4.98
C PRO A 39 4.59 -17.17 4.47
N GLN A 40 5.03 -16.28 5.39
CA GLN A 40 5.45 -14.92 5.03
C GLN A 40 4.36 -14.09 4.34
N ARG A 41 3.17 -14.16 4.91
CA ARG A 41 2.00 -13.50 4.32
C ARG A 41 2.20 -12.00 4.12
N ILE A 42 2.72 -11.31 5.13
CA ILE A 42 2.94 -9.87 5.05
C ILE A 42 4.05 -9.53 4.06
N HIS A 43 5.10 -10.34 4.00
CA HIS A 43 6.16 -10.12 3.02
C HIS A 43 5.64 -10.25 1.58
N LYS A 44 4.83 -11.28 1.31
CA LYS A 44 4.21 -11.45 0.00
C LYS A 44 3.35 -10.25 -0.38
N LEU A 45 2.55 -9.76 0.59
CA LEU A 45 1.71 -8.60 0.37
C LEU A 45 2.54 -7.37 0.07
N THR A 46 3.58 -7.14 0.85
CA THR A 46 4.47 -5.98 0.67
C THR A 46 5.10 -5.97 -0.72
N MET A 47 5.59 -7.13 -1.17
CA MET A 47 6.19 -7.25 -2.50
C MET A 47 5.17 -6.91 -3.59
N TRP A 48 3.95 -7.41 -3.46
CA TRP A 48 2.89 -7.12 -4.42
C TRP A 48 2.54 -5.62 -4.43
N LEU A 49 2.44 -5.01 -3.24
CA LEU A 49 2.14 -3.58 -3.15
C LEU A 49 3.21 -2.73 -3.82
N GLU A 50 4.48 -3.15 -3.75
CA GLU A 50 5.54 -2.43 -4.46
C GLU A 50 5.36 -2.49 -5.97
N THR A 51 4.85 -3.59 -6.50
CA THR A 51 4.54 -3.65 -7.94
C THR A 51 3.40 -2.69 -8.30
N LEU A 52 2.44 -2.48 -7.40
CA LEU A 52 1.38 -1.50 -7.62
C LEU A 52 1.94 -0.08 -7.62
N VAL A 53 2.91 0.21 -6.74
CA VAL A 53 3.57 1.53 -6.74
C VAL A 53 4.21 1.80 -8.10
N ASP A 54 4.95 0.83 -8.63
CA ASP A 54 5.57 0.97 -9.95
C ASP A 54 4.54 1.21 -11.03
N SER A 55 3.50 0.40 -11.04
CA SER A 55 2.45 0.47 -12.07
C SER A 55 1.72 1.81 -12.03
N ASP A 56 1.30 2.23 -10.84
CA ASP A 56 0.57 3.49 -10.69
C ASP A 56 1.45 4.68 -11.05
N HIS A 57 2.71 4.65 -10.64
CA HIS A 57 3.65 5.72 -10.97
C HIS A 57 3.89 5.82 -12.48
N GLN A 58 4.07 4.69 -13.16
CA GLN A 58 4.29 4.66 -14.60
C GLN A 58 3.08 5.20 -15.38
N LEU A 59 1.88 4.97 -14.84
CA LEU A 59 0.64 5.44 -15.46
C LEU A 59 0.23 6.83 -15.00
N ALA A 60 1.06 7.49 -14.19
CA ALA A 60 0.79 8.81 -13.61
C ALA A 60 -0.51 8.84 -12.81
N LYS A 61 -0.80 7.75 -12.12
CA LYS A 61 -1.98 7.61 -11.26
C LYS A 61 -1.61 7.74 -9.80
N PRO A 62 -2.58 8.15 -8.94
CA PRO A 62 -2.34 8.14 -7.50
C PRO A 62 -1.98 6.73 -7.00
N LEU A 63 -1.14 6.66 -5.97
CA LEU A 63 -0.62 5.40 -5.48
C LEU A 63 -1.65 4.69 -4.59
N ARG A 64 -2.20 3.58 -5.08
CA ARG A 64 -3.15 2.78 -4.30
C ARG A 64 -2.53 2.24 -3.02
N ALA A 65 -1.24 1.90 -3.06
CA ALA A 65 -0.56 1.34 -1.89
C ALA A 65 -0.50 2.30 -0.71
N ALA A 66 -0.71 3.60 -0.93
CA ALA A 66 -0.75 4.57 0.16
C ALA A 66 -1.92 4.33 1.13
N TRP A 67 -2.94 3.59 0.70
CA TRP A 67 -4.10 3.28 1.55
C TRP A 67 -3.86 2.08 2.47
N VAL A 68 -2.73 1.40 2.34
CA VAL A 68 -2.37 0.27 3.20
C VAL A 68 -1.39 0.76 4.25
N VAL A 69 -1.74 0.61 5.52
CA VAL A 69 -1.02 1.24 6.62
C VAL A 69 -0.65 0.24 7.71
N SER A 70 0.33 0.61 8.52
CA SER A 70 0.71 -0.13 9.71
C SER A 70 0.06 0.53 10.93
N ARG A 71 -0.78 -0.19 11.65
CA ARG A 71 -1.43 0.35 12.84
C ARG A 71 -0.42 0.64 13.94
N GLN A 72 0.68 -0.11 13.96
CA GLN A 72 1.74 0.07 14.95
C GLN A 72 2.58 1.33 14.69
N ARG A 73 2.46 1.92 13.51
CA ARG A 73 3.23 3.09 13.11
C ARG A 73 2.39 4.36 13.01
N GLY A 74 1.25 4.40 13.69
CA GLY A 74 0.40 5.59 13.65
C GLY A 74 -0.38 5.77 12.37
N GLN A 75 -0.79 4.67 11.75
CA GLN A 75 -1.63 4.68 10.56
C GLN A 75 -0.93 5.25 9.33
N ILE A 76 0.38 5.01 9.21
CA ILE A 76 1.12 5.32 7.98
C ILE A 76 1.65 4.02 7.39
N PRO A 77 1.99 4.01 6.09
CA PRO A 77 2.56 2.80 5.48
C PRO A 77 3.86 2.34 6.15
N ALA A 78 4.21 1.09 5.92
CA ALA A 78 5.45 0.51 6.43
C ALA A 78 6.68 1.19 5.82
N PRO A 79 7.86 1.08 6.46
CA PRO A 79 9.08 1.71 5.94
C PRO A 79 9.38 1.39 4.49
N GLY A 80 9.10 0.15 4.05
CA GLY A 80 9.37 -0.26 2.68
C GLY A 80 8.62 0.55 1.63
N PHE A 81 7.42 1.03 1.96
CA PHE A 81 6.68 1.92 1.07
C PHE A 81 7.45 3.22 0.82
N PHE A 82 7.92 3.86 1.89
CA PHE A 82 8.67 5.10 1.77
C PHE A 82 10.01 4.88 1.06
N MET A 83 10.66 3.77 1.32
CA MET A 83 11.90 3.42 0.63
C MET A 83 11.66 3.23 -0.87
N LYS A 84 10.55 2.61 -1.24
CA LYS A 84 10.18 2.45 -2.65
C LYS A 84 9.92 3.80 -3.30
N CYS A 85 9.20 4.69 -2.62
CA CYS A 85 8.94 6.04 -3.12
C CYS A 85 10.24 6.84 -3.31
N LYS A 86 11.22 6.66 -2.42
CA LYS A 86 12.52 7.29 -2.56
C LYS A 86 13.26 6.75 -3.77
N LYS A 87 13.20 5.45 -3.98
CA LYS A 87 13.91 4.80 -5.09
C LYS A 87 13.40 5.29 -6.45
N ILE A 88 12.12 5.58 -6.56
CA ILE A 88 11.54 6.04 -7.83
C ILE A 88 11.42 7.56 -7.92
N GLY A 89 12.00 8.28 -6.95
CA GLY A 89 12.11 9.73 -7.02
C GLY A 89 10.89 10.51 -6.58
N LEU A 90 9.93 9.88 -5.91
CA LEU A 90 8.71 10.54 -5.44
C LEU A 90 8.86 11.18 -4.06
N TYR A 91 9.85 10.78 -3.30
CA TYR A 91 10.02 11.20 -1.92
C TYR A 91 11.50 11.26 -1.58
N ASP A 92 11.88 12.20 -0.72
CA ASP A 92 13.29 12.36 -0.33
C ASP A 92 13.43 12.62 1.17
N GLY A 93 12.56 12.03 1.95
CA GLY A 93 12.56 12.23 3.40
C GLY A 93 12.76 10.94 4.17
N PRO A 94 12.63 11.00 5.50
CA PRO A 94 12.75 9.82 6.34
C PRO A 94 11.52 8.92 6.23
N VAL A 95 11.66 7.65 6.66
CA VAL A 95 10.58 6.68 6.58
C VAL A 95 9.60 6.78 7.74
N LYS A 96 9.81 7.70 8.66
CA LYS A 96 8.93 7.93 9.82
C LYS A 96 8.97 9.40 10.21
N GLY A 97 8.06 9.79 11.12
CA GLY A 97 8.02 11.13 11.65
C GLY A 97 7.18 12.08 10.83
N ALA A 98 7.25 13.37 11.16
CA ALA A 98 6.38 14.38 10.58
C ALA A 98 6.46 14.47 9.05
N ALA A 99 7.66 14.33 8.49
CA ALA A 99 7.82 14.39 7.03
C ALA A 99 7.12 13.22 6.33
N ALA A 100 7.25 12.02 6.90
CA ALA A 100 6.60 10.84 6.34
C ALA A 100 5.08 10.98 6.44
N GLU A 101 4.58 11.46 7.56
CA GLU A 101 3.16 11.67 7.76
C GLU A 101 2.60 12.71 6.79
N ALA A 102 3.31 13.80 6.58
CA ALA A 102 2.91 14.84 5.64
C ALA A 102 2.88 14.33 4.21
N PHE A 103 3.90 13.58 3.81
CA PHE A 103 3.95 12.99 2.48
C PHE A 103 2.77 12.03 2.28
N HIS A 104 2.49 11.19 3.28
CA HIS A 104 1.37 10.25 3.23
C HIS A 104 0.04 10.99 3.05
N ARG A 105 -0.19 12.06 3.81
CA ARG A 105 -1.41 12.86 3.66
C ARG A 105 -1.54 13.44 2.26
N THR A 106 -0.43 13.89 1.68
CA THR A 106 -0.42 14.41 0.32
C THR A 106 -0.86 13.36 -0.68
N LEU A 107 -0.36 12.12 -0.52
CA LEU A 107 -0.74 11.02 -1.41
C LEU A 107 -2.22 10.68 -1.30
N LEU A 108 -2.76 10.63 -0.08
CA LEU A 108 -4.17 10.34 0.12
C LEU A 108 -5.06 11.44 -0.47
N ALA A 109 -4.60 12.69 -0.40
CA ALA A 109 -5.35 13.84 -0.92
C ALA A 109 -5.44 13.84 -2.45
N GLN A 110 -4.64 13.04 -3.14
CA GLN A 110 -4.72 12.92 -4.60
C GLN A 110 -5.97 12.16 -5.07
N TYR A 111 -6.64 11.47 -4.15
CA TYR A 111 -7.86 10.74 -4.47
C TYR A 111 -9.06 11.66 -4.28
N PRO A 112 -9.97 11.73 -5.26
CA PRO A 112 -11.15 12.58 -5.14
C PRO A 112 -12.08 12.11 -4.03
N ALA A 113 -12.80 13.05 -3.44
CA ALA A 113 -13.78 12.75 -2.42
C ALA A 113 -14.98 12.00 -2.98
#